data_e23f94f0892a1a6dd49ef82ccce59a26
#
_entry.id   e23f94f0892a1a6dd49ef82ccce59a26
#
_cell.length_a   1.000
_cell.length_b   1.000
_cell.length_c   1.000
_cell.angle_alpha   90.00
_cell.angle_beta   90.00
_cell.angle_gamma   90.00
#
_symmetry.space_group_name_H-M   'P 1'
#
loop_
_entity.id
_entity.type
_entity.pdbx_description
1 polymer ?
#
loop_
_entity_poly.entity_id
_entity_poly.type
_entity_poly.pdbx_seq_one_letter_code
_entity_poly.pdbx_strand_id
1 'polypeptide(L)'
;MTNDPDAELIEAGRKLFAGDWQFFWASPSIETLPPMQGIEIALAGRSNVGKSSLINALTGRNALARTSHTPGRTQELIFFKGPGPLDAQTPELRLVDMPGYGYASAPKTKIASWTTLIHRYLLGRANLARVYVLIDSRHGFKDADDEVLTTLDKSAVSYQIVLTKTDQVKKSALDETMAAMAEKLRKHPAAYPEMLVTSSRDGAGMAEMRAAIVKLLRERA
;
A
#
# COMPACT_ATOMS: atom_id res chain seq x y z
N MET A 1 19.09 -24.37 -17.59
CA MET A 1 18.87 -22.95 -17.26
C MET A 1 18.21 -22.96 -15.91
N THR A 2 18.93 -22.64 -14.85
CA THR A 2 18.35 -22.47 -13.50
C THR A 2 17.51 -21.19 -13.56
N ASN A 3 16.18 -21.34 -13.53
CA ASN A 3 15.30 -20.19 -13.39
C ASN A 3 15.58 -19.58 -12.02
N ASP A 4 16.11 -18.38 -12.00
CA ASP A 4 16.25 -17.58 -10.78
C ASP A 4 14.84 -17.17 -10.33
N PRO A 5 14.34 -17.64 -9.16
CA PRO A 5 12.98 -17.34 -8.71
C PRO A 5 12.71 -15.85 -8.60
N ASP A 6 13.73 -15.05 -8.27
CA ASP A 6 13.58 -13.60 -8.15
C ASP A 6 13.41 -12.94 -9.53
N ALA A 7 14.16 -13.40 -10.55
CA ALA A 7 14.01 -12.91 -11.91
C ALA A 7 12.62 -13.26 -12.50
N GLU A 8 12.07 -14.43 -12.17
CA GLU A 8 10.72 -14.82 -12.58
C GLU A 8 9.65 -13.91 -11.95
N LEU A 9 9.75 -13.63 -10.64
CA LEU A 9 8.81 -12.76 -9.94
C LEU A 9 8.89 -11.32 -10.44
N ILE A 10 10.09 -10.81 -10.76
CA ILE A 10 10.27 -9.47 -11.35
C ILE A 10 9.58 -9.39 -12.71
N GLU A 11 9.76 -10.37 -13.59
CA GLU A 11 9.13 -10.38 -14.91
C GLU A 11 7.59 -10.56 -14.81
N ALA A 12 7.11 -11.41 -13.93
CA ALA A 12 5.69 -11.57 -13.66
C ALA A 12 5.08 -10.27 -13.12
N GLY A 13 5.76 -9.59 -12.21
CA GLY A 13 5.38 -8.28 -11.69
C GLY A 13 5.34 -7.23 -12.79
N ARG A 14 6.35 -7.19 -13.66
CA ARG A 14 6.38 -6.28 -14.80
C ARG A 14 5.17 -6.49 -15.71
N LYS A 15 4.82 -7.75 -16.05
CA LYS A 15 3.67 -8.08 -16.90
C LYS A 15 2.35 -7.69 -16.26
N LEU A 16 2.13 -8.04 -14.99
CA LEU A 16 0.91 -7.72 -14.26
C LEU A 16 0.65 -6.21 -14.23
N PHE A 17 1.67 -5.44 -13.88
CA PHE A 17 1.52 -4.00 -13.72
C PHE A 17 1.58 -3.20 -15.04
N ALA A 18 2.08 -3.79 -16.13
CA ALA A 18 1.97 -3.23 -17.47
C ALA A 18 0.57 -3.38 -18.10
N GLY A 19 -0.30 -4.18 -17.52
CA GLY A 19 -1.65 -4.41 -18.00
C GLY A 19 -2.58 -3.21 -17.86
N ASP A 20 -3.85 -3.42 -18.19
CA ASP A 20 -4.85 -2.34 -18.16
C ASP A 20 -5.41 -2.16 -16.74
N TRP A 21 -4.92 -1.15 -16.05
CA TRP A 21 -5.38 -0.72 -14.74
C TRP A 21 -6.43 0.38 -14.88
N GLN A 22 -7.56 0.23 -14.18
CA GLN A 22 -8.67 1.17 -14.26
C GLN A 22 -9.19 1.53 -12.88
N PHE A 23 -9.69 2.77 -12.72
CA PHE A 23 -10.56 3.12 -11.61
C PHE A 23 -11.80 2.21 -11.68
N PHE A 24 -12.14 1.60 -10.56
CA PHE A 24 -13.27 0.67 -10.49
C PHE A 24 -14.40 1.19 -9.61
N TRP A 25 -14.06 1.69 -8.38
CA TRP A 25 -15.07 2.06 -7.40
C TRP A 25 -14.53 3.09 -6.41
N ALA A 26 -15.46 3.91 -5.85
CA ALA A 26 -15.18 4.78 -4.72
C ALA A 26 -16.22 4.51 -3.64
N SER A 27 -15.78 4.28 -2.40
CA SER A 27 -16.66 3.90 -1.30
C SER A 27 -16.47 4.84 -0.11
N PRO A 28 -17.45 5.71 0.15
CA PRO A 28 -17.44 6.60 1.33
C PRO A 28 -17.87 5.89 2.61
N SER A 29 -18.47 4.71 2.52
CA SER A 29 -18.97 3.94 3.67
C SER A 29 -18.84 2.43 3.46
N ILE A 30 -19.00 1.65 4.53
CA ILE A 30 -18.92 0.18 4.48
C ILE A 30 -20.08 -0.41 3.67
N GLU A 31 -21.24 0.21 3.73
CA GLU A 31 -22.45 -0.23 3.04
C GLU A 31 -22.34 -0.14 1.51
N THR A 32 -21.43 0.70 1.04
CA THR A 32 -21.18 0.94 -0.40
C THR A 32 -19.94 0.22 -0.93
N LEU A 33 -19.31 -0.65 -0.12
CA LEU A 33 -18.16 -1.44 -0.59
C LEU A 33 -18.55 -2.35 -1.77
N PRO A 34 -17.67 -2.49 -2.77
CA PRO A 34 -17.91 -3.41 -3.86
C PRO A 34 -17.88 -4.87 -3.37
N PRO A 35 -18.51 -5.82 -4.08
CA PRO A 35 -18.41 -7.24 -3.78
C PRO A 35 -16.94 -7.69 -3.66
N MET A 36 -16.68 -8.61 -2.72
CA MET A 36 -15.36 -9.23 -2.57
C MET A 36 -15.07 -10.12 -3.77
N GLN A 37 -14.10 -9.76 -4.56
CA GLN A 37 -13.65 -10.52 -5.72
C GLN A 37 -12.13 -10.36 -5.86
N GLY A 38 -11.45 -11.44 -6.25
CA GLY A 38 -9.99 -11.44 -6.34
C GLY A 38 -9.31 -11.18 -5.00
N ILE A 39 -8.05 -10.81 -5.06
CA ILE A 39 -7.23 -10.46 -3.90
C ILE A 39 -7.08 -8.93 -3.83
N GLU A 40 -7.27 -8.38 -2.66
CA GLU A 40 -7.05 -6.96 -2.40
C GLU A 40 -5.73 -6.72 -1.69
N ILE A 41 -5.03 -5.68 -2.14
CA ILE A 41 -3.97 -5.04 -1.36
C ILE A 41 -4.34 -3.58 -1.16
N ALA A 42 -4.13 -3.06 0.05
CA ALA A 42 -4.44 -1.69 0.36
C ALA A 42 -3.17 -0.86 0.59
N LEU A 43 -3.20 0.40 0.21
CA LEU A 43 -2.13 1.36 0.47
C LEU A 43 -2.61 2.36 1.52
N ALA A 44 -1.91 2.40 2.64
CA ALA A 44 -2.14 3.31 3.74
C ALA A 44 -0.94 4.24 3.92
N GLY A 45 -1.13 5.41 4.49
CA GLY A 45 -0.02 6.31 4.78
C GLY A 45 -0.52 7.71 5.11
N ARG A 46 0.37 8.51 5.68
CA ARG A 46 0.08 9.91 5.98
C ARG A 46 -0.25 10.69 4.71
N SER A 47 -1.00 11.78 4.87
CA SER A 47 -1.22 12.71 3.77
C SER A 47 0.09 13.18 3.17
N ASN A 48 0.15 13.25 1.84
CA ASN A 48 1.34 13.63 1.07
C ASN A 48 2.55 12.69 1.20
N VAL A 49 2.37 11.48 1.72
CA VAL A 49 3.43 10.46 1.79
C VAL A 49 3.85 9.94 0.41
N GLY A 50 3.00 10.10 -0.61
CA GLY A 50 3.25 9.67 -1.99
C GLY A 50 2.39 8.49 -2.46
N LYS A 51 1.25 8.18 -1.78
CA LYS A 51 0.38 7.04 -2.17
C LYS A 51 -0.04 7.06 -3.63
N SER A 52 -0.68 8.14 -4.08
CA SER A 52 -1.15 8.26 -5.46
C SER A 52 0.00 8.24 -6.47
N SER A 53 1.15 8.83 -6.12
CA SER A 53 2.36 8.75 -6.96
C SER A 53 2.87 7.32 -7.06
N LEU A 54 2.85 6.57 -5.96
CA LEU A 54 3.27 5.17 -5.93
C LEU A 54 2.33 4.29 -6.76
N ILE A 55 1.00 4.46 -6.65
CA ILE A 55 0.02 3.74 -7.47
C ILE A 55 0.28 4.01 -8.96
N ASN A 56 0.49 5.27 -9.33
CA ASN A 56 0.76 5.64 -10.71
C ASN A 56 2.09 5.04 -11.20
N ALA A 57 3.14 5.07 -10.40
CA ALA A 57 4.44 4.48 -10.73
C ALA A 57 4.38 2.95 -10.86
N LEU A 58 3.67 2.27 -9.94
CA LEU A 58 3.47 0.82 -10.02
C LEU A 58 2.75 0.41 -11.29
N THR A 59 1.69 1.14 -11.65
CA THR A 59 0.83 0.80 -12.80
C THR A 59 1.32 1.38 -14.12
N GLY A 60 2.39 2.19 -14.10
CA GLY A 60 2.88 2.89 -15.29
C GLY A 60 1.86 3.89 -15.89
N ARG A 61 0.92 4.38 -15.07
CA ARG A 61 -0.13 5.31 -15.49
C ARG A 61 0.09 6.68 -14.87
N ASN A 62 0.02 7.73 -15.65
CA ASN A 62 0.31 9.10 -15.16
C ASN A 62 -0.82 9.72 -14.32
N ALA A 63 -2.03 9.20 -14.39
CA ALA A 63 -3.20 9.80 -13.76
C ALA A 63 -4.27 8.78 -13.31
N LEU A 64 -3.89 7.53 -13.03
CA LEU A 64 -4.84 6.52 -12.51
C LEU A 64 -5.33 6.94 -11.12
N ALA A 65 -4.40 7.19 -10.20
CA ALA A 65 -4.69 7.79 -8.91
C ALA A 65 -4.47 9.30 -8.98
N ARG A 66 -5.46 10.08 -8.56
CA ARG A 66 -5.36 11.56 -8.56
C ARG A 66 -4.41 12.01 -7.47
N THR A 67 -3.33 12.66 -7.88
CA THR A 67 -2.43 13.36 -6.95
C THR A 67 -3.09 14.67 -6.52
N SER A 68 -3.57 14.74 -5.28
CA SER A 68 -4.12 15.97 -4.72
C SER A 68 -3.10 16.61 -3.79
N HIS A 69 -2.80 17.88 -4.04
CA HIS A 69 -2.02 18.71 -3.11
C HIS A 69 -2.88 19.30 -1.98
N THR A 70 -4.22 19.18 -2.10
CA THR A 70 -5.15 19.68 -1.10
C THR A 70 -5.46 18.56 -0.11
N PRO A 71 -5.04 18.72 1.14
CA PRO A 71 -5.21 17.75 2.18
C PRO A 71 -6.70 17.57 2.58
N GLY A 72 -7.11 16.32 2.95
CA GLY A 72 -8.46 16.01 3.45
C GLY A 72 -9.56 15.88 2.38
N ARG A 73 -9.20 15.81 1.09
CA ARG A 73 -10.17 15.72 0.00
C ARG A 73 -10.72 14.31 -0.23
N THR A 74 -9.93 13.26 0.02
CA THR A 74 -10.35 11.87 -0.17
C THR A 74 -10.66 11.26 1.19
N GLN A 75 -11.93 11.04 1.47
CA GLN A 75 -12.44 10.33 2.66
C GLN A 75 -13.04 8.98 2.27
N GLU A 76 -12.74 8.52 1.09
CA GLU A 76 -13.29 7.33 0.46
C GLU A 76 -12.19 6.28 0.26
N LEU A 77 -12.57 5.03 0.32
CA LEU A 77 -11.73 3.94 -0.17
C LEU A 77 -11.86 3.90 -1.70
N ILE A 78 -10.74 4.06 -2.40
CA ILE A 78 -10.70 4.07 -3.85
C ILE A 78 -10.15 2.75 -4.35
N PHE A 79 -10.93 2.06 -5.18
CA PHE A 79 -10.58 0.76 -5.72
C PHE A 79 -10.15 0.88 -7.18
N PHE A 80 -9.02 0.26 -7.48
CA PHE A 80 -8.54 0.10 -8.85
C PHE A 80 -8.52 -1.38 -9.19
N LYS A 81 -9.04 -1.70 -10.37
CA LYS A 81 -9.05 -3.04 -10.93
C LYS A 81 -7.84 -3.21 -11.84
N GLY A 82 -7.10 -4.29 -11.62
CA GLY A 82 -5.99 -4.71 -12.48
C GLY A 82 -6.46 -5.41 -13.75
N PRO A 83 -5.52 -5.80 -14.61
CA PRO A 83 -5.79 -6.78 -15.64
C PRO A 83 -6.28 -8.07 -14.98
N GLY A 84 -6.97 -8.92 -15.70
CA GLY A 84 -7.36 -10.23 -15.21
C GLY A 84 -6.15 -11.06 -14.71
N PRO A 85 -6.37 -12.30 -14.28
CA PRO A 85 -5.30 -13.17 -13.84
C PRO A 85 -4.15 -13.23 -14.85
N LEU A 86 -2.91 -13.13 -14.38
CA LEU A 86 -1.72 -13.21 -15.23
C LEU A 86 -1.51 -14.66 -15.72
N ASP A 87 -1.78 -15.61 -14.85
CA ASP A 87 -1.70 -17.06 -15.07
C ASP A 87 -2.62 -17.77 -14.04
N ALA A 88 -2.64 -19.11 -14.08
CA ALA A 88 -3.46 -19.91 -13.16
C ALA A 88 -3.04 -19.77 -11.68
N GLN A 89 -1.85 -19.26 -11.40
CA GLN A 89 -1.31 -19.09 -10.05
C GLN A 89 -1.42 -17.64 -9.55
N THR A 90 -1.92 -16.72 -10.37
CA THR A 90 -1.97 -15.29 -10.04
C THR A 90 -3.41 -14.81 -10.13
N PRO A 91 -4.15 -14.78 -9.01
CA PRO A 91 -5.54 -14.32 -9.00
C PRO A 91 -5.66 -12.84 -9.39
N GLU A 92 -6.89 -12.41 -9.73
CA GLU A 92 -7.18 -11.00 -10.01
C GLU A 92 -6.77 -10.12 -8.82
N LEU A 93 -6.00 -9.06 -9.11
CA LEU A 93 -5.55 -8.11 -8.12
C LEU A 93 -6.39 -6.83 -8.14
N ARG A 94 -6.77 -6.36 -6.97
CA ARG A 94 -7.34 -5.03 -6.74
C ARG A 94 -6.44 -4.21 -5.83
N LEU A 95 -6.16 -2.98 -6.23
CA LEU A 95 -5.48 -2.00 -5.39
C LEU A 95 -6.53 -1.14 -4.69
N VAL A 96 -6.34 -0.89 -3.39
CA VAL A 96 -7.22 -0.03 -2.61
C VAL A 96 -6.40 1.14 -2.05
N ASP A 97 -6.68 2.36 -2.53
CA ASP A 97 -6.11 3.59 -1.97
C ASP A 97 -6.94 3.98 -0.75
N MET A 98 -6.35 3.83 0.42
CA MET A 98 -6.95 4.23 1.68
C MET A 98 -6.77 5.74 1.87
N PRO A 99 -7.74 6.44 2.47
CA PRO A 99 -7.56 7.84 2.81
C PRO A 99 -6.32 8.08 3.67
N GLY A 100 -5.62 9.19 3.45
CA GLY A 100 -4.44 9.53 4.23
C GLY A 100 -4.79 9.88 5.67
N TYR A 101 -3.97 9.45 6.63
CA TYR A 101 -4.12 9.75 8.06
C TYR A 101 -3.16 10.87 8.52
N GLY A 102 -3.22 11.21 9.82
CA GLY A 102 -2.33 12.22 10.42
C GLY A 102 -2.70 13.67 10.14
N TYR A 103 -3.98 13.94 9.94
CA TYR A 103 -4.50 15.28 9.65
C TYR A 103 -4.84 16.04 10.92
N ALA A 104 -4.00 16.98 11.34
CA ALA A 104 -4.21 17.80 12.52
C ALA A 104 -5.39 18.82 12.37
N SER A 105 -5.80 19.14 11.15
CA SER A 105 -6.80 20.19 10.89
C SER A 105 -8.19 19.70 10.49
N ALA A 106 -8.43 18.39 10.46
CA ALA A 106 -9.77 17.87 10.16
C ALA A 106 -10.70 17.95 11.38
N PRO A 107 -11.99 18.24 11.20
CA PRO A 107 -12.96 18.17 12.28
C PRO A 107 -12.98 16.79 12.95
N LYS A 108 -13.09 16.76 14.30
CA LYS A 108 -13.06 15.49 15.07
C LYS A 108 -14.12 14.48 14.61
N THR A 109 -15.29 14.94 14.20
CA THR A 109 -16.38 14.11 13.66
C THR A 109 -15.98 13.41 12.36
N LYS A 110 -15.23 14.09 11.49
CA LYS A 110 -14.73 13.52 10.23
C LYS A 110 -13.61 12.51 10.47
N ILE A 111 -12.74 12.76 11.45
CA ILE A 111 -11.69 11.80 11.86
C ILE A 111 -12.36 10.53 12.40
N ALA A 112 -13.38 10.65 13.24
CA ALA A 112 -14.09 9.51 13.82
C ALA A 112 -14.79 8.64 12.76
N SER A 113 -15.52 9.25 11.80
CA SER A 113 -16.19 8.50 10.73
C SER A 113 -15.19 7.78 9.82
N TRP A 114 -14.10 8.44 9.51
CA TRP A 114 -13.00 7.87 8.73
C TRP A 114 -12.30 6.71 9.44
N THR A 115 -11.98 6.87 10.73
CA THR A 115 -11.40 5.80 11.54
C THR A 115 -12.33 4.60 11.60
N THR A 116 -13.64 4.83 11.74
CA THR A 116 -14.65 3.77 11.73
C THR A 116 -14.69 3.03 10.39
N LEU A 117 -14.69 3.76 9.27
CA LEU A 117 -14.66 3.15 7.92
C LEU A 117 -13.43 2.25 7.75
N ILE A 118 -12.25 2.75 8.08
CA ILE A 118 -11.00 1.99 7.98
C ILE A 118 -11.05 0.74 8.86
N HIS A 119 -11.40 0.90 10.14
CA HIS A 119 -11.43 -0.22 11.08
C HIS A 119 -12.42 -1.31 10.64
N ARG A 120 -13.62 -0.93 10.20
CA ARG A 120 -14.61 -1.89 9.68
C ARG A 120 -14.17 -2.55 8.37
N TYR A 121 -13.49 -1.79 7.48
CA TYR A 121 -12.90 -2.35 6.27
C TYR A 121 -11.84 -3.40 6.60
N LEU A 122 -10.91 -3.10 7.49
CA LEU A 122 -9.84 -4.02 7.90
C LEU A 122 -10.39 -5.30 8.54
N LEU A 123 -11.40 -5.19 9.40
CA LEU A 123 -12.00 -6.35 10.08
C LEU A 123 -12.91 -7.19 9.17
N GLY A 124 -13.58 -6.58 8.22
CA GLY A 124 -14.62 -7.22 7.42
C GLY A 124 -14.21 -7.70 6.04
N ARG A 125 -12.98 -7.38 5.60
CA ARG A 125 -12.57 -7.63 4.21
C ARG A 125 -11.71 -8.89 4.09
N ALA A 126 -12.36 -10.05 4.00
CA ALA A 126 -11.69 -11.35 4.01
C ALA A 126 -10.68 -11.56 2.85
N ASN A 127 -10.89 -10.89 1.72
CA ASN A 127 -9.98 -10.94 0.57
C ASN A 127 -8.85 -9.88 0.60
N LEU A 128 -8.74 -9.09 1.67
CA LEU A 128 -7.60 -8.20 1.90
C LEU A 128 -6.38 -9.01 2.35
N ALA A 129 -5.42 -9.15 1.45
CA ALA A 129 -4.22 -9.96 1.71
C ALA A 129 -3.15 -9.21 2.51
N ARG A 130 -2.96 -7.91 2.23
CA ARG A 130 -1.93 -7.09 2.89
C ARG A 130 -2.21 -5.61 2.77
N VAL A 131 -1.82 -4.86 3.80
CA VAL A 131 -1.76 -3.39 3.76
C VAL A 131 -0.30 -2.96 3.59
N TYR A 132 0.00 -2.18 2.56
CA TYR A 132 1.28 -1.52 2.38
C TYR A 132 1.22 -0.17 3.09
N VAL A 133 1.98 -0.03 4.19
CA VAL A 133 2.02 1.20 4.99
C VAL A 133 3.19 2.04 4.53
N LEU A 134 2.88 3.18 3.92
CA LEU A 134 3.85 4.09 3.33
C LEU A 134 4.40 5.05 4.38
N ILE A 135 5.71 5.13 4.46
CA ILE A 135 6.46 6.06 5.32
C ILE A 135 7.37 6.92 4.46
N ASP A 136 7.26 8.23 4.58
CA ASP A 136 8.15 9.18 3.90
C ASP A 136 9.55 9.11 4.55
N SER A 137 10.55 8.67 3.79
CA SER A 137 11.92 8.46 4.29
C SER A 137 12.60 9.74 4.79
N ARG A 138 12.13 10.93 4.35
CA ARG A 138 12.64 12.21 4.82
C ARG A 138 12.26 12.52 6.28
N HIS A 139 11.14 11.98 6.72
CA HIS A 139 10.54 12.28 8.03
C HIS A 139 10.55 11.08 8.98
N GLY A 140 10.77 9.89 8.46
CA GLY A 140 10.73 8.65 9.22
C GLY A 140 9.38 8.37 9.88
N PHE A 141 9.41 7.47 10.84
CA PHE A 141 8.26 7.00 11.61
C PHE A 141 7.75 8.07 12.59
N LYS A 142 6.44 8.19 12.72
CA LYS A 142 5.75 9.14 13.63
C LYS A 142 4.71 8.41 14.48
N ASP A 143 4.25 9.04 15.55
CA ASP A 143 3.26 8.47 16.47
C ASP A 143 1.95 8.08 15.74
N ALA A 144 1.52 8.89 14.76
CA ALA A 144 0.35 8.56 13.94
C ALA A 144 0.53 7.27 13.10
N ASP A 145 1.75 6.91 12.76
CA ASP A 145 2.04 5.64 12.08
C ASP A 145 1.90 4.48 13.07
N ASP A 146 2.37 4.66 14.33
CA ASP A 146 2.26 3.66 15.39
C ASP A 146 0.80 3.31 15.73
N GLU A 147 -0.08 4.30 15.78
CA GLU A 147 -1.51 4.11 15.97
C GLU A 147 -2.12 3.24 14.86
N VAL A 148 -1.71 3.45 13.60
CA VAL A 148 -2.16 2.66 12.46
C VAL A 148 -1.63 1.23 12.54
N LEU A 149 -0.33 1.04 12.83
CA LEU A 149 0.25 -0.30 12.98
C LEU A 149 -0.43 -1.06 14.11
N THR A 150 -0.67 -0.43 15.26
CA THR A 150 -1.43 -1.02 16.38
C THR A 150 -2.84 -1.44 15.97
N THR A 151 -3.51 -0.65 15.12
CA THR A 151 -4.83 -1.00 14.60
C THR A 151 -4.79 -2.21 13.68
N LEU A 152 -3.77 -2.31 12.81
CA LEU A 152 -3.55 -3.44 11.92
C LEU A 152 -3.24 -4.73 12.72
N ASP A 153 -2.41 -4.64 13.76
CA ASP A 153 -2.14 -5.76 14.66
C ASP A 153 -3.41 -6.26 15.35
N LYS A 154 -4.21 -5.35 15.93
CA LYS A 154 -5.50 -5.69 16.57
C LYS A 154 -6.51 -6.29 15.61
N SER A 155 -6.43 -5.94 14.33
CA SER A 155 -7.30 -6.46 13.27
C SER A 155 -6.75 -7.75 12.64
N ALA A 156 -5.59 -8.24 13.10
CA ALA A 156 -4.87 -9.39 12.53
C ALA A 156 -4.66 -9.29 11.01
N VAL A 157 -4.47 -8.07 10.50
CA VAL A 157 -4.24 -7.79 9.09
C VAL A 157 -2.74 -7.66 8.83
N SER A 158 -2.20 -8.55 7.98
CA SER A 158 -0.78 -8.46 7.57
C SER A 158 -0.50 -7.12 6.91
N TYR A 159 0.64 -6.51 7.26
CA TYR A 159 1.09 -5.29 6.61
C TYR A 159 2.59 -5.28 6.36
N GLN A 160 3.01 -4.49 5.39
CA GLN A 160 4.41 -4.33 5.01
C GLN A 160 4.75 -2.85 4.87
N ILE A 161 5.87 -2.44 5.44
CA ILE A 161 6.34 -1.06 5.35
C ILE A 161 6.93 -0.78 3.98
N VAL A 162 6.58 0.38 3.42
CA VAL A 162 7.13 0.91 2.17
C VAL A 162 7.73 2.28 2.44
N LEU A 163 9.05 2.38 2.38
CA LEU A 163 9.74 3.67 2.44
C LEU A 163 9.61 4.37 1.09
N THR A 164 9.10 5.58 1.10
CA THR A 164 8.88 6.40 -0.10
C THR A 164 9.85 7.57 -0.17
N LYS A 165 10.01 8.17 -1.37
CA LYS A 165 10.84 9.35 -1.63
C LYS A 165 12.31 9.16 -1.26
N THR A 166 12.81 7.97 -1.45
CA THR A 166 14.18 7.60 -1.09
C THR A 166 15.24 8.30 -1.93
N ASP A 167 14.84 8.83 -3.10
CA ASP A 167 15.61 9.75 -3.93
C ASP A 167 15.98 11.08 -3.24
N GLN A 168 15.32 11.42 -2.13
CA GLN A 168 15.48 12.69 -1.41
C GLN A 168 16.27 12.58 -0.12
N VAL A 169 16.83 11.40 0.17
CA VAL A 169 17.65 11.15 1.37
C VAL A 169 18.98 10.53 1.01
N LYS A 170 20.00 10.77 1.82
CA LYS A 170 21.30 10.10 1.68
C LYS A 170 21.17 8.64 2.13
N LYS A 171 21.99 7.77 1.53
CA LYS A 171 21.99 6.34 1.87
C LYS A 171 22.18 6.08 3.37
N SER A 172 23.10 6.77 4.03
CA SER A 172 23.31 6.61 5.48
C SER A 172 22.08 6.94 6.31
N ALA A 173 21.37 8.03 5.98
CA ALA A 173 20.13 8.40 6.67
C ALA A 173 18.99 7.41 6.40
N LEU A 174 18.96 6.82 5.20
CA LEU A 174 18.01 5.77 4.86
C LEU A 174 18.30 4.50 5.69
N ASP A 175 19.57 4.09 5.77
CA ASP A 175 19.98 2.90 6.53
C ASP A 175 19.68 3.07 8.04
N GLU A 176 19.92 4.26 8.60
CA GLU A 176 19.53 4.61 9.97
C GLU A 176 18.01 4.54 10.19
N THR A 177 17.22 5.07 9.24
CA THR A 177 15.75 5.01 9.28
C THR A 177 15.26 3.57 9.25
N MET A 178 15.84 2.74 8.38
CA MET A 178 15.49 1.33 8.28
C MET A 178 15.83 0.56 9.55
N ALA A 179 17.00 0.79 10.14
CA ALA A 179 17.41 0.15 11.39
C ALA A 179 16.46 0.52 12.56
N ALA A 180 16.16 1.80 12.72
CA ALA A 180 15.23 2.28 13.74
C ALA A 180 13.80 1.72 13.53
N MET A 181 13.37 1.58 12.29
CA MET A 181 12.08 1.00 11.94
C MET A 181 12.04 -0.50 12.25
N ALA A 182 13.07 -1.25 11.87
CA ALA A 182 13.17 -2.68 12.15
C ALA A 182 13.07 -2.97 13.65
N GLU A 183 13.69 -2.16 14.50
CA GLU A 183 13.58 -2.31 15.94
C GLU A 183 12.16 -2.06 16.46
N LYS A 184 11.45 -1.08 15.91
CA LYS A 184 10.04 -0.83 16.27
C LYS A 184 9.15 -1.98 15.82
N LEU A 185 9.33 -2.49 14.61
CA LEU A 185 8.50 -3.56 14.03
C LEU A 185 8.59 -4.88 14.81
N ARG A 186 9.63 -5.10 15.61
CA ARG A 186 9.69 -6.28 16.51
C ARG A 186 8.52 -6.40 17.49
N LYS A 187 7.87 -5.29 17.80
CA LYS A 187 6.71 -5.23 18.69
C LYS A 187 5.37 -5.39 17.98
N HIS A 188 5.40 -5.52 16.67
CA HIS A 188 4.22 -5.54 15.81
C HIS A 188 4.07 -6.90 15.13
N PRO A 189 3.24 -7.80 15.67
CA PRO A 189 3.18 -9.20 15.22
C PRO A 189 2.59 -9.40 13.81
N ALA A 190 1.79 -8.45 13.31
CA ALA A 190 1.23 -8.52 11.97
C ALA A 190 2.14 -7.91 10.90
N ALA A 191 3.29 -7.33 11.30
CA ALA A 191 4.24 -6.74 10.38
C ALA A 191 4.97 -7.81 9.57
N TYR A 192 4.99 -7.67 8.25
CA TYR A 192 5.87 -8.45 7.40
C TYR A 192 7.32 -7.98 7.61
N PRO A 193 8.29 -8.89 7.79
CA PRO A 193 9.63 -8.53 8.27
C PRO A 193 10.47 -7.69 7.29
N GLU A 194 10.21 -7.83 5.99
CA GLU A 194 10.93 -7.11 4.96
C GLU A 194 10.29 -5.75 4.68
N MET A 195 11.10 -4.70 4.61
CA MET A 195 10.69 -3.37 4.19
C MET A 195 11.01 -3.17 2.71
N LEU A 196 10.12 -2.47 1.99
CA LEU A 196 10.35 -2.05 0.61
C LEU A 196 10.87 -0.61 0.59
N VAL A 197 11.85 -0.36 -0.27
CA VAL A 197 12.49 0.95 -0.44
C VAL A 197 12.15 1.46 -1.83
N THR A 198 11.47 2.62 -1.92
CA THR A 198 10.89 3.05 -3.21
C THR A 198 11.06 4.54 -3.47
N SER A 199 11.18 4.88 -4.75
CA SER A 199 11.03 6.22 -5.27
C SER A 199 10.14 6.21 -6.51
N SER A 200 8.99 6.87 -6.42
CA SER A 200 8.10 7.03 -7.58
C SER A 200 8.64 8.01 -8.62
N ARG A 201 9.69 8.77 -8.28
CA ARG A 201 10.27 9.79 -9.15
C ARG A 201 11.24 9.21 -10.16
N ASP A 202 12.13 8.34 -9.71
CA ASP A 202 13.18 7.72 -10.52
C ASP A 202 12.92 6.24 -10.81
N GLY A 203 11.86 5.66 -10.21
CA GLY A 203 11.47 4.27 -10.41
C GLY A 203 12.20 3.26 -9.54
N ALA A 204 13.09 3.70 -8.65
CA ALA A 204 13.81 2.78 -7.75
C ALA A 204 12.84 1.97 -6.88
N GLY A 205 13.09 0.66 -6.73
CA GLY A 205 12.29 -0.25 -5.92
C GLY A 205 10.94 -0.65 -6.52
N MET A 206 10.57 -0.15 -7.72
CA MET A 206 9.28 -0.49 -8.33
C MET A 206 9.25 -1.95 -8.83
N ALA A 207 10.35 -2.45 -9.35
CA ALA A 207 10.43 -3.84 -9.81
C ALA A 207 10.30 -4.81 -8.62
N GLU A 208 11.00 -4.53 -7.54
CA GLU A 208 11.00 -5.30 -6.30
C GLU A 208 9.62 -5.28 -5.63
N MET A 209 8.96 -4.12 -5.59
CA MET A 209 7.62 -4.02 -5.03
C MET A 209 6.58 -4.79 -5.86
N ARG A 210 6.68 -4.72 -7.21
CA ARG A 210 5.81 -5.51 -8.09
C ARG A 210 6.03 -7.01 -7.90
N ALA A 211 7.28 -7.44 -7.77
CA ALA A 211 7.64 -8.84 -7.50
C ALA A 211 7.11 -9.32 -6.15
N ALA A 212 7.24 -8.51 -5.09
CA ALA A 212 6.70 -8.80 -3.76
C ALA A 212 5.17 -8.94 -3.77
N ILE A 213 4.47 -8.14 -4.57
CA ILE A 213 3.02 -8.25 -4.74
C ILE A 213 2.64 -9.54 -5.48
N VAL A 214 3.35 -9.91 -6.55
CA VAL A 214 3.10 -11.19 -7.26
C VAL A 214 3.37 -12.38 -6.35
N LYS A 215 4.45 -12.36 -5.57
CA LYS A 215 4.74 -13.39 -4.58
C LYS A 215 3.57 -13.55 -3.61
N LEU A 216 3.06 -12.44 -3.06
CA LEU A 216 1.90 -12.46 -2.16
C LEU A 216 0.65 -13.04 -2.84
N LEU A 217 0.38 -12.71 -4.10
CA LEU A 217 -0.75 -13.26 -4.86
C LEU A 217 -0.66 -14.78 -5.01
N ARG A 218 0.53 -15.30 -5.33
CA ARG A 218 0.76 -16.74 -5.48
C ARG A 218 0.65 -17.51 -4.15
N GLU A 219 1.00 -16.85 -3.04
CA GLU A 219 0.82 -17.41 -1.69
C GLU A 219 -0.66 -17.47 -1.25
N ARG A 220 -1.55 -16.76 -1.95
CA ARG A 220 -2.99 -16.63 -1.65
C ARG A 220 -3.91 -17.29 -2.69
N ALA A 221 -3.32 -17.88 -3.73
CA ALA A 221 -4.04 -18.58 -4.81
C ALA A 221 -4.70 -19.89 -4.37
#